data_dd54221fbf10a49e8bab2cde229b2159
#
_entry.id   dd54221fbf10a49e8bab2cde229b2159
#
_cell.length_a   1.000
_cell.length_b   1.000
_cell.length_c   1.000
_cell.angle_alpha   90.00
_cell.angle_beta   90.00
_cell.angle_gamma   90.00
#
_symmetry.space_group_name_H-M   'P 1'
#
loop_
_entity.id
_entity.type
_entity.pdbx_description
1 polymer ?
#
loop_
_entity_poly.entity_id
_entity_poly.type
_entity_poly.pdbx_seq_one_letter_code
_entity_poly.pdbx_strand_id
1 'polypeptide(L)'
;MSGSVEQGSSQTHGSTRILHFLVRLPVPMETVWPAVATVEGLGAWWTGVEVLEPRLGGAVVLPVLGEGEVTAWDVDRVAEYTLERGDRVRFHLERDGETGAVLRFTHEYEGEGETEPGWRARFERLLDILDA
;
A
#
# COMPACT_ATOMS: atom_id res chain seq x y z
N MET A 1 0.26 -22.16 3.89
CA MET A 1 0.14 -21.74 2.50
C MET A 1 0.46 -20.26 2.38
N SER A 2 1.42 -19.91 1.56
CA SER A 2 1.82 -18.53 1.41
C SER A 2 0.88 -17.76 0.48
N GLY A 3 0.92 -16.44 0.58
CA GLY A 3 0.16 -15.60 -0.31
C GLY A 3 0.80 -15.45 -1.67
N SER A 4 0.24 -14.58 -2.48
CA SER A 4 0.75 -14.32 -3.83
C SER A 4 0.60 -12.85 -4.17
N VAL A 5 1.47 -12.38 -5.06
CA VAL A 5 1.39 -11.04 -5.64
C VAL A 5 0.94 -11.21 -7.08
N GLU A 6 -0.23 -10.68 -7.42
CA GLU A 6 -0.75 -10.75 -8.78
C GLU A 6 -0.58 -9.40 -9.44
N GLN A 7 -0.06 -9.43 -10.66
CA GLN A 7 0.13 -8.24 -11.45
C GLN A 7 -1.21 -7.63 -11.81
N GLY A 8 -1.39 -6.37 -11.45
CA GLY A 8 -2.57 -5.64 -11.83
C GLY A 8 -2.39 -4.96 -13.17
N SER A 9 -3.45 -4.31 -13.62
CA SER A 9 -3.41 -3.53 -14.83
C SER A 9 -2.74 -2.19 -14.59
N SER A 10 -2.15 -1.64 -15.63
CA SER A 10 -1.62 -0.29 -15.62
C SER A 10 -2.46 0.53 -16.59
N GLN A 11 -2.95 1.68 -16.15
CA GLN A 11 -3.80 2.55 -16.94
C GLN A 11 -3.19 3.94 -17.07
N THR A 12 -3.49 4.62 -18.16
CA THR A 12 -3.03 5.99 -18.40
C THR A 12 -4.19 6.85 -18.86
N HIS A 13 -4.38 7.98 -18.18
CA HIS A 13 -5.39 8.99 -18.53
C HIS A 13 -4.69 10.33 -18.66
N GLY A 14 -4.38 10.75 -19.89
CA GLY A 14 -3.59 11.95 -20.12
C GLY A 14 -2.17 11.75 -19.59
N SER A 15 -1.74 12.59 -18.65
CA SER A 15 -0.45 12.47 -18.00
C SER A 15 -0.50 11.65 -16.70
N THR A 16 -1.70 11.27 -16.26
CA THR A 16 -1.88 10.49 -15.03
C THR A 16 -1.76 9.00 -15.30
N ARG A 17 -0.96 8.33 -14.49
CA ARG A 17 -0.78 6.87 -14.57
C ARG A 17 -1.31 6.23 -13.30
N ILE A 18 -1.94 5.06 -13.45
CA ILE A 18 -2.51 4.31 -12.33
C ILE A 18 -1.98 2.89 -12.40
N LEU A 19 -1.32 2.46 -11.34
CA LEU A 19 -0.75 1.13 -11.21
C LEU A 19 -1.54 0.35 -10.18
N HIS A 20 -1.94 -0.87 -10.52
CA HIS A 20 -2.73 -1.74 -9.64
C HIS A 20 -1.98 -3.02 -9.32
N PHE A 21 -2.14 -3.48 -8.08
CA PHE A 21 -1.69 -4.81 -7.66
C PHE A 21 -2.78 -5.47 -6.82
N LEU A 22 -2.83 -6.80 -6.89
CA LEU A 22 -3.64 -7.62 -6.00
C LEU A 22 -2.70 -8.53 -5.24
N VAL A 23 -2.74 -8.46 -3.91
CA VAL A 23 -1.89 -9.28 -3.05
C VAL A 23 -2.79 -10.14 -2.18
N ARG A 24 -2.62 -11.47 -2.29
CA ARG A 24 -3.34 -12.42 -1.44
C ARG A 24 -2.48 -12.72 -0.23
N LEU A 25 -3.06 -12.61 0.95
CA LEU A 25 -2.32 -12.67 2.20
C LEU A 25 -2.86 -13.83 3.05
N PRO A 26 -1.97 -14.61 3.70
CA PRO A 26 -2.38 -15.79 4.48
C PRO A 26 -2.84 -15.46 5.89
N VAL A 27 -3.11 -14.20 6.19
CA VAL A 27 -3.53 -13.73 7.50
C VAL A 27 -4.74 -12.81 7.35
N PRO A 28 -5.57 -12.68 8.40
CA PRO A 28 -6.76 -11.83 8.29
C PRO A 28 -6.43 -10.35 8.18
N MET A 29 -7.37 -9.57 7.67
CA MET A 29 -7.14 -8.15 7.42
C MET A 29 -6.78 -7.36 8.68
N GLU A 30 -7.26 -7.76 9.84
CA GLU A 30 -6.90 -7.12 11.11
C GLU A 30 -5.41 -7.29 11.42
N THR A 31 -4.83 -8.39 10.99
CA THR A 31 -3.39 -8.66 11.14
C THR A 31 -2.57 -7.89 10.10
N VAL A 32 -3.12 -7.69 8.91
CA VAL A 32 -2.45 -6.94 7.83
C VAL A 32 -2.45 -5.45 8.11
N TRP A 33 -3.51 -4.93 8.72
CA TRP A 33 -3.73 -3.50 8.90
C TRP A 33 -2.51 -2.73 9.44
N PRO A 34 -1.85 -3.17 10.53
CA PRO A 34 -0.69 -2.44 11.01
C PRO A 34 0.45 -2.33 9.99
N ALA A 35 0.55 -3.30 9.08
CA ALA A 35 1.60 -3.30 8.05
C ALA A 35 1.39 -2.22 6.99
N VAL A 36 0.18 -1.69 6.85
CA VAL A 36 -0.11 -0.61 5.88
C VAL A 36 -0.49 0.70 6.56
N ALA A 37 -0.74 0.68 7.87
CA ALA A 37 -1.34 1.80 8.59
C ALA A 37 -0.49 2.36 9.74
N THR A 38 0.70 1.79 9.99
CA THR A 38 1.61 2.31 11.02
C THR A 38 2.99 2.54 10.42
N VAL A 39 3.74 3.48 11.03
CA VAL A 39 5.10 3.78 10.55
C VAL A 39 6.00 2.55 10.68
N GLU A 40 5.90 1.81 11.77
CA GLU A 40 6.70 0.60 12.00
C GLU A 40 6.33 -0.51 11.02
N GLY A 41 5.02 -0.75 10.87
CA GLY A 41 4.53 -1.82 10.00
C GLY A 41 4.79 -1.55 8.53
N LEU A 42 4.48 -0.35 8.08
CA LEU A 42 4.70 0.03 6.68
C LEU A 42 6.20 0.07 6.37
N GLY A 43 7.01 0.62 7.28
CA GLY A 43 8.45 0.73 7.11
C GLY A 43 9.18 -0.61 7.11
N ALA A 44 8.56 -1.67 7.62
CA ALA A 44 9.19 -2.99 7.66
C ALA A 44 9.36 -3.58 6.25
N TRP A 45 8.50 -3.25 5.33
CA TRP A 45 8.58 -3.73 3.94
C TRP A 45 8.76 -2.60 2.92
N TRP A 46 8.57 -1.36 3.32
CA TRP A 46 8.84 -0.19 2.50
C TRP A 46 9.84 0.69 3.26
N THR A 47 11.10 0.35 3.14
CA THR A 47 12.18 0.99 3.88
C THR A 47 12.27 2.48 3.55
N GLY A 48 12.32 3.31 4.58
CA GLY A 48 12.44 4.75 4.42
C GLY A 48 11.19 5.54 4.75
N VAL A 49 10.12 4.88 5.18
CA VAL A 49 8.94 5.59 5.70
C VAL A 49 9.34 6.32 6.97
N GLU A 50 9.17 7.63 7.01
CA GLU A 50 9.62 8.45 8.12
C GLU A 50 8.51 8.85 9.07
N VAL A 51 7.35 9.21 8.53
CA VAL A 51 6.21 9.69 9.32
C VAL A 51 4.94 9.06 8.79
N LEU A 52 4.10 8.61 9.70
CA LEU A 52 2.73 8.21 9.38
C LEU A 52 1.89 8.38 10.63
N GLU A 53 1.08 9.43 10.65
CA GLU A 53 0.12 9.66 11.72
C GLU A 53 -1.16 8.89 11.40
N PRO A 54 -1.54 7.92 12.24
CA PRO A 54 -2.60 6.96 11.89
C PRO A 54 -4.01 7.51 12.11
N ARG A 55 -4.38 8.52 11.33
CA ARG A 55 -5.70 9.13 11.39
C ARG A 55 -5.96 9.93 10.11
N LEU A 56 -7.21 10.15 9.80
CA LEU A 56 -7.60 11.01 8.67
C LEU A 56 -7.02 12.41 8.89
N GLY A 57 -6.40 12.96 7.87
CA GLY A 57 -5.73 14.25 7.93
C GLY A 57 -4.35 14.20 8.58
N GLY A 58 -3.90 13.04 9.04
CA GLY A 58 -2.58 12.88 9.62
C GLY A 58 -1.46 13.07 8.62
N ALA A 59 -0.27 13.45 9.10
CA ALA A 59 0.88 13.67 8.24
C ALA A 59 1.52 12.35 7.84
N VAL A 60 2.02 12.28 6.59
CA VAL A 60 2.82 11.15 6.11
C VAL A 60 4.06 11.67 5.39
N VAL A 61 5.17 10.93 5.51
CA VAL A 61 6.37 11.15 4.71
C VAL A 61 6.81 9.79 4.19
N LEU A 62 6.73 9.61 2.89
CA LEU A 62 7.03 8.33 2.23
C LEU A 62 8.31 8.43 1.41
N PRO A 63 9.07 7.32 1.30
CA PRO A 63 10.34 7.35 0.55
C PRO A 63 10.06 7.66 -0.92
N VAL A 64 10.88 8.54 -1.50
CA VAL A 64 10.81 9.01 -2.88
C VAL A 64 9.59 9.89 -3.15
N LEU A 65 8.43 9.57 -2.58
CA LEU A 65 7.17 10.27 -2.86
C LEU A 65 7.01 11.57 -2.06
N GLY A 66 7.67 11.67 -0.90
CA GLY A 66 7.70 12.90 -0.13
C GLY A 66 6.58 13.04 0.88
N GLU A 67 6.23 14.28 1.20
CA GLU A 67 5.29 14.64 2.25
C GLU A 67 3.85 14.67 1.73
N GLY A 68 2.90 14.37 2.61
CA GLY A 68 1.50 14.43 2.30
C GLY A 68 0.63 14.20 3.52
N GLU A 69 -0.60 13.76 3.29
CA GLU A 69 -1.54 13.50 4.37
C GLU A 69 -2.38 12.26 4.11
N VAL A 70 -2.97 11.74 5.17
CA VAL A 70 -3.92 10.62 5.10
C VAL A 70 -5.24 11.17 4.58
N THR A 71 -5.68 10.69 3.41
CA THR A 71 -6.89 11.19 2.75
C THR A 71 -8.07 10.22 2.78
N ALA A 72 -7.85 8.97 3.19
CA ALA A 72 -8.93 8.03 3.47
C ALA A 72 -8.46 7.10 4.59
N TRP A 73 -9.34 6.82 5.53
CA TRP A 73 -9.01 6.04 6.71
C TRP A 73 -10.23 5.30 7.23
N ASP A 74 -10.21 3.98 7.07
CA ASP A 74 -11.24 3.09 7.58
C ASP A 74 -10.51 1.90 8.19
N VAL A 75 -10.49 1.83 9.51
CA VAL A 75 -9.69 0.85 10.25
C VAL A 75 -9.94 -0.57 9.75
N ASP A 76 -8.87 -1.31 9.52
CA ASP A 76 -8.82 -2.66 8.98
C ASP A 76 -9.21 -2.76 7.50
N ARG A 77 -9.62 -1.68 6.84
CA ARG A 77 -10.10 -1.73 5.46
C ARG A 77 -9.36 -0.83 4.49
N VAL A 78 -9.22 0.46 4.79
CA VAL A 78 -8.68 1.43 3.82
C VAL A 78 -7.69 2.37 4.47
N ALA A 79 -6.53 2.53 3.84
CA ALA A 79 -5.58 3.58 4.16
C ALA A 79 -5.16 4.22 2.83
N GLU A 80 -5.35 5.53 2.69
CA GLU A 80 -4.96 6.25 1.49
C GLU A 80 -4.11 7.45 1.87
N TYR A 81 -3.01 7.60 1.14
CA TYR A 81 -2.06 8.68 1.36
C TYR A 81 -1.94 9.50 0.08
N THR A 82 -2.19 10.80 0.18
CA THR A 82 -2.05 11.72 -0.96
C THR A 82 -0.86 12.64 -0.68
N LEU A 83 0.10 12.65 -1.58
CA LEU A 83 1.35 13.37 -1.42
C LEU A 83 1.26 14.73 -2.10
N GLU A 84 2.01 15.71 -1.58
CA GLU A 84 1.99 17.09 -2.11
C GLU A 84 2.40 17.18 -3.57
N ARG A 85 3.29 16.29 -4.02
CA ARG A 85 3.71 16.27 -5.42
C ARG A 85 2.65 15.70 -6.37
N GLY A 86 1.54 15.13 -5.84
CA GLY A 86 0.42 14.64 -6.64
C GLY A 86 0.19 13.14 -6.61
N ASP A 87 1.11 12.36 -6.08
CA ASP A 87 0.92 10.91 -5.96
C ASP A 87 -0.19 10.57 -4.98
N ARG A 88 -0.91 9.49 -5.26
CA ARG A 88 -1.89 8.92 -4.34
C ARG A 88 -1.63 7.43 -4.22
N VAL A 89 -1.46 6.95 -3.01
CA VAL A 89 -1.21 5.54 -2.71
C VAL A 89 -2.36 5.05 -1.85
N ARG A 90 -3.05 4.00 -2.31
CA ARG A 90 -4.22 3.48 -1.61
C ARG A 90 -4.07 1.99 -1.34
N PHE A 91 -4.31 1.61 -0.09
CA PHE A 91 -4.35 0.22 0.36
C PHE A 91 -5.79 -0.10 0.75
N HIS A 92 -6.40 -1.05 0.07
CA HIS A 92 -7.75 -1.50 0.36
C HIS A 92 -7.73 -2.99 0.70
N LEU A 93 -8.12 -3.31 1.93
CA LEU A 93 -8.16 -4.69 2.42
C LEU A 93 -9.56 -5.25 2.39
N GLU A 94 -9.66 -6.50 1.97
CA GLU A 94 -10.92 -7.24 1.96
C GLU A 94 -10.69 -8.60 2.62
N ARG A 95 -11.73 -9.14 3.21
CA ARG A 95 -11.69 -10.48 3.80
C ARG A 95 -11.62 -11.52 2.67
N ASP A 96 -10.77 -12.53 2.86
CA ASP A 96 -10.64 -13.65 1.93
C ASP A 96 -10.75 -14.94 2.74
N GLY A 97 -11.98 -15.49 2.83
CA GLY A 97 -12.24 -16.61 3.69
C GLY A 97 -12.17 -16.24 5.17
N GLU A 98 -11.94 -17.22 6.02
CA GLU A 98 -11.89 -17.00 7.47
C GLU A 98 -10.53 -16.56 7.98
N THR A 99 -9.46 -16.89 7.24
CA THR A 99 -8.10 -16.73 7.73
C THR A 99 -7.22 -15.87 6.82
N GLY A 100 -7.73 -15.39 5.70
CA GLY A 100 -6.95 -14.63 4.74
C GLY A 100 -7.49 -13.24 4.46
N ALA A 101 -6.73 -12.50 3.66
CA ALA A 101 -7.12 -11.18 3.21
C ALA A 101 -6.62 -10.95 1.79
N VAL A 102 -7.28 -10.03 1.09
CA VAL A 102 -6.83 -9.54 -0.21
C VAL A 102 -6.52 -8.06 -0.06
N LEU A 103 -5.34 -7.67 -0.48
CA LEU A 103 -4.95 -6.26 -0.55
C LEU A 103 -5.07 -5.81 -2.01
N ARG A 104 -5.91 -4.81 -2.24
CA ARG A 104 -5.99 -4.13 -3.52
C ARG A 104 -5.22 -2.83 -3.40
N PHE A 105 -4.15 -2.74 -4.14
CA PHE A 105 -3.23 -1.61 -4.09
C PHE A 105 -3.37 -0.76 -5.35
N THR A 106 -3.36 0.55 -5.17
CA THR A 106 -3.38 1.50 -6.29
C THR A 106 -2.35 2.59 -6.04
N HIS A 107 -1.52 2.87 -7.03
CA HIS A 107 -0.61 4.00 -7.03
C HIS A 107 -0.92 4.87 -8.23
N GLU A 108 -1.44 6.06 -7.98
CA GLU A 108 -1.75 7.05 -9.00
C GLU A 108 -0.67 8.11 -8.98
N TYR A 109 -0.10 8.41 -10.16
CA TYR A 109 1.00 9.36 -10.25
C TYR A 109 1.08 9.99 -11.63
N GLU A 110 1.82 11.08 -11.74
CA GLU A 110 2.05 11.74 -13.02
C GLU A 110 3.51 11.58 -13.44
N GLY A 111 3.74 11.45 -14.75
CA GLY A 111 5.08 11.32 -15.30
C GLY A 111 5.74 9.99 -14.94
N GLU A 112 6.98 10.05 -14.47
CA GLU A 112 7.72 8.87 -14.03
C GLU A 112 7.51 8.65 -12.55
N GLY A 113 7.27 7.41 -12.16
CA GLY A 113 7.07 7.02 -10.78
C GLY A 113 7.66 5.65 -10.52
N GLU A 114 7.28 5.06 -9.39
CA GLU A 114 7.70 3.71 -9.06
C GLU A 114 7.22 2.73 -10.12
N THR A 115 8.13 1.88 -10.56
CA THR A 115 7.80 0.89 -11.57
C THR A 115 7.13 -0.32 -10.93
N GLU A 116 6.43 -1.09 -11.77
CA GLU A 116 5.80 -2.32 -11.34
C GLU A 116 6.77 -3.31 -10.67
N PRO A 117 7.99 -3.54 -11.20
CA PRO A 117 8.94 -4.44 -10.52
C PRO A 117 9.33 -3.96 -9.11
N GLY A 118 9.43 -2.66 -8.90
CA GLY A 118 9.73 -2.10 -7.57
C GLY A 118 8.64 -2.41 -6.56
N TRP A 119 7.38 -2.20 -6.94
CA TRP A 119 6.25 -2.52 -6.06
C TRP A 119 6.12 -4.02 -5.83
N ARG A 120 6.32 -4.83 -6.87
CA ARG A 120 6.28 -6.28 -6.73
C ARG A 120 7.28 -6.76 -5.68
N ALA A 121 8.51 -6.28 -5.74
CA ALA A 121 9.54 -6.66 -4.78
C ALA A 121 9.14 -6.28 -3.34
N ARG A 122 8.52 -5.12 -3.16
CA ARG A 122 8.04 -4.69 -1.85
C ARG A 122 6.91 -5.59 -1.33
N PHE A 123 5.97 -5.95 -2.19
CA PHE A 123 4.87 -6.84 -1.79
C PHE A 123 5.35 -8.25 -1.48
N GLU A 124 6.37 -8.74 -2.18
CA GLU A 124 6.98 -10.03 -1.85
C GLU A 124 7.62 -9.98 -0.47
N ARG A 125 8.24 -8.86 -0.10
CA ARG A 125 8.78 -8.67 1.24
C ARG A 125 7.66 -8.62 2.29
N LEU A 126 6.55 -7.96 1.97
CA LEU A 126 5.39 -7.94 2.86
C LEU A 126 4.87 -9.34 3.12
N LEU A 127 4.77 -10.17 2.09
CA LEU A 127 4.36 -11.57 2.24
C LEU A 127 5.30 -12.35 3.14
N ASP A 128 6.61 -12.16 2.99
CA ASP A 128 7.60 -12.83 3.84
C ASP A 128 7.42 -12.47 5.30
N ILE A 129 7.14 -11.21 5.59
CA ILE A 129 6.94 -10.72 6.95
C ILE A 129 5.67 -11.32 7.56
N LEU A 130 4.58 -11.37 6.80
CA LEU A 130 3.29 -11.83 7.30
C LEU A 130 3.15 -13.35 7.30
N ASP A 131 3.99 -14.04 6.53
CA ASP A 131 4.00 -15.50 6.47
C ASP A 131 4.93 -16.12 7.52
N ALA A 132 5.68 -15.30 8.23
CA ALA A 132 6.64 -15.75 9.22
C ALA A 132 5.99 -16.19 10.53
#